data_f737a8286d7189899e33d2e6609717a7
#
_entry.id   f737a8286d7189899e33d2e6609717a7
#
_cell.length_a   1.000
_cell.length_b   1.000
_cell.length_c   1.000
_cell.angle_alpha   90.00
_cell.angle_beta   90.00
_cell.angle_gamma   90.00
#
_symmetry.space_group_name_H-M   'P 1'
#
loop_
_entity.id
_entity.type
_entity.pdbx_description
1 polymer ?
#
loop_
_entity_poly.entity_id
_entity_poly.type
_entity_poly.pdbx_seq_one_letter_code
_entity_poly.pdbx_strand_id
1 'polypeptide(L)'
;MKRVFDIVTSSMGLIILSPLLLVCILLICLDSHGGAFFKQKRVGRYNRDFVLYKFRSMRSQAWAKGQLITVGEEDPRITRIGRFIRRYKIDELPQLYNVLRGDMSIVGPRPLVRQQVELYPEDYMPILSVRPGITSNASIYFRNESKILGMVDHPERYFKEVIMPQKIKLNKEYVANQSFWNDMRLIGHTLFPCRAEEAPLPHAEDMPEGVRLKRDLAAN
;
A
#
# COMPACT_ATOMS: atom_id res chain seq x y z
N MET A 1 -0.84 16.13 -19.55
CA MET A 1 -0.01 16.72 -18.47
C MET A 1 0.38 15.65 -17.42
N LYS A 2 -0.55 14.93 -16.79
CA LYS A 2 -0.25 13.93 -15.75
C LYS A 2 0.81 12.89 -16.15
N ARG A 3 0.71 12.27 -17.35
CA ARG A 3 1.66 11.25 -17.79
C ARG A 3 3.10 11.79 -17.98
N VAL A 4 3.23 13.00 -18.49
CA VAL A 4 4.55 13.66 -18.63
C VAL A 4 5.15 13.90 -17.25
N PHE A 5 4.36 14.42 -16.32
CA PHE A 5 4.76 14.58 -14.92
C PHE A 5 5.21 13.25 -14.30
N ASP A 6 4.42 12.18 -14.47
CA ASP A 6 4.76 10.83 -13.96
C ASP A 6 6.12 10.36 -14.51
N ILE A 7 6.37 10.51 -15.83
CA ILE A 7 7.63 10.10 -16.47
C ILE A 7 8.80 10.91 -15.92
N VAL A 8 8.69 12.25 -15.92
CA VAL A 8 9.76 13.13 -15.45
C VAL A 8 10.09 12.84 -13.99
N THR A 9 9.07 12.83 -13.12
CA THR A 9 9.26 12.61 -11.68
C THR A 9 9.83 11.23 -11.37
N SER A 10 9.34 10.17 -12.06
CA SER A 10 9.85 8.82 -11.81
C SER A 10 11.27 8.63 -12.35
N SER A 11 11.61 9.22 -13.50
CA SER A 11 12.99 9.19 -14.04
C SER A 11 13.97 9.92 -13.12
N MET A 12 13.63 11.15 -12.72
CA MET A 12 14.43 11.92 -11.77
C MET A 12 14.56 11.20 -10.43
N GLY A 13 13.45 10.65 -9.91
CA GLY A 13 13.47 9.89 -8.67
C GLY A 13 14.39 8.67 -8.75
N LEU A 14 14.34 7.88 -9.82
CA LEU A 14 15.23 6.73 -10.00
C LEU A 14 16.71 7.14 -10.10
N ILE A 15 17.02 8.24 -10.80
CA ILE A 15 18.41 8.74 -10.93
C ILE A 15 18.91 9.25 -9.58
N ILE A 16 18.18 10.15 -8.92
CA ILE A 16 18.60 10.79 -7.67
C ILE A 16 18.71 9.75 -6.54
N LEU A 17 17.76 8.81 -6.46
CA LEU A 17 17.73 7.80 -5.43
C LEU A 17 18.58 6.56 -5.77
N SER A 18 19.22 6.50 -6.95
CA SER A 18 20.02 5.33 -7.36
C SER A 18 21.09 4.89 -6.33
N PRO A 19 21.85 5.79 -5.66
CA PRO A 19 22.78 5.36 -4.63
C PRO A 19 22.08 4.68 -3.45
N LEU A 20 20.96 5.25 -2.99
CA LEU A 20 20.15 4.66 -1.92
C LEU A 20 19.60 3.30 -2.33
N LEU A 21 19.09 3.17 -3.56
CA LEU A 21 18.55 1.91 -4.06
C LEU A 21 19.63 0.82 -4.11
N LEU A 22 20.86 1.15 -4.53
CA LEU A 22 21.99 0.21 -4.54
C LEU A 22 22.37 -0.23 -3.13
N VAL A 23 22.46 0.70 -2.17
CA VAL A 23 22.70 0.36 -0.75
C VAL A 23 21.59 -0.56 -0.21
N CYS A 24 20.33 -0.26 -0.49
CA CYS A 24 19.22 -1.12 -0.07
C CYS A 24 19.32 -2.53 -0.68
N ILE A 25 19.65 -2.66 -1.96
CA ILE A 25 19.88 -3.96 -2.61
C ILE A 25 20.93 -4.76 -1.85
N LEU A 26 22.07 -4.16 -1.58
CA LEU A 26 23.19 -4.81 -0.86
C LEU A 26 22.74 -5.27 0.53
N LEU A 27 22.15 -4.36 1.33
CA LEU A 27 21.72 -4.65 2.69
C LEU A 27 20.64 -5.75 2.75
N ILE A 28 19.68 -5.75 1.83
CA ILE A 28 18.63 -6.78 1.76
C ILE A 28 19.22 -8.16 1.42
N CYS A 29 20.21 -8.21 0.50
CA CYS A 29 20.87 -9.47 0.13
C CYS A 29 21.74 -10.02 1.27
N LEU A 30 22.33 -9.14 2.09
CA LEU A 30 23.10 -9.54 3.27
C LEU A 30 22.23 -9.99 4.45
N ASP A 31 21.06 -9.37 4.63
CA ASP A 31 20.16 -9.65 5.76
C ASP A 31 19.40 -10.99 5.63
N SER A 32 19.13 -11.44 4.41
CA SER A 32 18.41 -12.70 4.17
C SER A 32 18.65 -13.29 2.79
N HIS A 33 18.65 -14.63 2.68
CA HIS A 33 18.84 -15.34 1.41
C HIS A 33 17.72 -15.04 0.41
N GLY A 34 18.09 -14.82 -0.85
CA GLY A 34 17.20 -14.55 -1.99
C GLY A 34 17.45 -13.20 -2.66
N GLY A 35 16.71 -12.87 -3.71
CA GLY A 35 16.87 -11.60 -4.45
C GLY A 35 16.42 -10.38 -3.65
N ALA A 36 16.92 -9.20 -3.99
CA ALA A 36 16.56 -7.94 -3.33
C ALA A 36 15.12 -7.49 -3.61
N PHE A 37 14.53 -7.95 -4.70
CA PHE A 37 13.21 -7.52 -5.15
C PHE A 37 12.14 -8.56 -4.87
N PHE A 38 10.99 -8.07 -4.41
CA PHE A 38 9.73 -8.78 -4.35
C PHE A 38 8.86 -8.39 -5.55
N LYS A 39 8.30 -9.40 -6.22
CA LYS A 39 7.46 -9.24 -7.39
C LYS A 39 6.09 -9.85 -7.12
N GLN A 40 5.02 -9.10 -7.37
CA GLN A 40 3.66 -9.58 -7.17
C GLN A 40 2.73 -9.11 -8.29
N LYS A 41 1.89 -10.02 -8.79
CA LYS A 41 0.82 -9.65 -9.74
C LYS A 41 -0.22 -8.80 -9.02
N ARG A 42 -0.60 -7.69 -9.63
CA ARG A 42 -1.60 -6.75 -9.16
C ARG A 42 -2.52 -6.37 -10.32
N VAL A 43 -3.75 -5.99 -9.97
CA VAL A 43 -4.70 -5.48 -10.94
C VAL A 43 -4.42 -4.01 -11.21
N GLY A 44 -4.25 -3.68 -12.48
CA GLY A 44 -4.02 -2.34 -12.96
C GLY A 44 -5.18 -1.78 -13.75
N ARG A 45 -4.91 -0.73 -14.54
CA ARG A 45 -5.90 -0.05 -15.36
C ARG A 45 -6.59 -1.01 -16.33
N TYR A 46 -7.91 -0.82 -16.51
CA TYR A 46 -8.76 -1.63 -17.38
C TYR A 46 -8.76 -3.12 -17.01
N ASN A 47 -8.64 -3.41 -15.72
CA ASN A 47 -8.65 -4.76 -15.17
C ASN A 47 -7.52 -5.67 -15.71
N ARG A 48 -6.39 -5.08 -16.18
CA ARG A 48 -5.23 -5.80 -16.69
C ARG A 48 -4.20 -6.03 -15.59
N ASP A 49 -3.74 -7.25 -15.45
CA ASP A 49 -2.69 -7.58 -14.47
C ASP A 49 -1.34 -7.00 -14.91
N PHE A 50 -0.57 -6.53 -13.93
CA PHE A 50 0.83 -6.14 -14.10
C PHE A 50 1.68 -6.67 -12.94
N VAL A 51 3.00 -6.64 -13.09
CA VAL A 51 3.94 -7.03 -12.04
C VAL A 51 4.38 -5.80 -11.26
N LEU A 52 4.00 -5.74 -9.99
CA LEU A 52 4.43 -4.71 -9.04
C LEU A 52 5.82 -5.07 -8.50
N TYR A 53 6.74 -4.10 -8.51
CA TYR A 53 8.07 -4.23 -7.95
C TYR A 53 8.17 -3.54 -6.60
N LYS A 54 8.71 -4.24 -5.60
CA LYS A 54 9.08 -3.70 -4.29
C LYS A 54 10.43 -4.25 -3.86
N PHE A 55 11.06 -3.61 -2.90
CA PHE A 55 12.12 -4.28 -2.16
C PHE A 55 11.55 -5.39 -1.27
N ARG A 56 12.30 -6.48 -1.16
CA ARG A 56 11.96 -7.58 -0.28
C ARG A 56 12.17 -7.16 1.18
N SER A 57 11.08 -7.05 1.91
CA SER A 57 11.05 -6.70 3.34
C SER A 57 10.67 -7.86 4.24
N MET A 58 10.31 -9.00 3.65
CA MET A 58 9.93 -10.23 4.36
C MET A 58 10.76 -11.42 3.88
N ARG A 59 10.88 -12.44 4.71
CA ARG A 59 11.55 -13.70 4.37
C ARG A 59 10.82 -14.40 3.23
N SER A 60 11.54 -15.10 2.34
CA SER A 60 10.99 -15.68 1.11
C SER A 60 9.85 -16.68 1.33
N GLN A 61 9.79 -17.34 2.47
CA GLN A 61 8.72 -18.29 2.83
C GLN A 61 7.48 -17.64 3.47
N ALA A 62 7.49 -16.33 3.67
CA ALA A 62 6.44 -15.60 4.38
C ALA A 62 5.06 -15.66 3.69
N TRP A 63 5.04 -15.82 2.38
CA TRP A 63 3.82 -15.83 1.55
C TRP A 63 3.18 -17.21 1.37
N ALA A 64 3.86 -18.27 1.76
CA ALA A 64 3.35 -19.64 1.64
C ALA A 64 2.11 -19.92 2.51
N LYS A 65 1.80 -19.05 3.48
CA LYS A 65 0.67 -19.21 4.42
C LYS A 65 -0.62 -18.50 3.98
N GLY A 66 -0.71 -17.98 2.75
CA GLY A 66 -1.95 -17.41 2.21
C GLY A 66 -2.43 -16.09 2.83
N GLN A 67 -1.73 -15.53 3.81
CA GLN A 67 -2.11 -14.27 4.43
C GLN A 67 -1.91 -13.08 3.49
N LEU A 68 -2.99 -12.44 3.07
CA LEU A 68 -3.00 -11.31 2.13
C LEU A 68 -2.71 -9.96 2.79
N ILE A 69 -2.78 -9.87 4.11
CA ILE A 69 -2.61 -8.65 4.89
C ILE A 69 -1.44 -8.78 5.88
N THR A 70 -0.82 -7.64 6.21
CA THR A 70 0.19 -7.55 7.27
C THR A 70 -0.51 -7.08 8.55
N VAL A 71 -0.36 -7.83 9.63
CA VAL A 71 -1.02 -7.58 10.91
C VAL A 71 0.02 -7.14 11.93
N GLY A 72 -0.09 -5.88 12.39
CA GLY A 72 0.84 -5.31 13.36
C GLY A 72 2.21 -4.91 12.77
N GLU A 73 2.96 -4.17 13.57
CA GLU A 73 4.31 -3.70 13.19
C GLU A 73 5.39 -4.75 13.48
N GLU A 74 5.12 -5.70 14.37
CA GLU A 74 6.05 -6.74 14.82
C GLU A 74 5.81 -8.10 14.14
N ASP A 75 5.29 -8.09 12.92
CA ASP A 75 5.09 -9.31 12.14
C ASP A 75 6.42 -10.09 12.01
N PRO A 76 6.51 -11.35 12.51
CA PRO A 76 7.76 -12.12 12.56
C PRO A 76 8.31 -12.48 11.17
N ARG A 77 7.51 -12.29 10.11
CA ARG A 77 7.92 -12.49 8.74
C ARG A 77 8.85 -11.39 8.23
N ILE A 78 8.84 -10.20 8.88
CA ILE A 78 9.61 -9.04 8.46
C ILE A 78 11.07 -9.20 8.89
N THR A 79 12.00 -8.96 7.97
CA THR A 79 13.45 -9.01 8.25
C THR A 79 13.91 -7.75 9.02
N ARG A 80 15.13 -7.73 9.56
CA ARG A 80 15.65 -6.54 10.28
C ARG A 80 15.72 -5.32 9.37
N ILE A 81 16.33 -5.45 8.21
CA ILE A 81 16.38 -4.40 7.19
C ILE A 81 14.97 -4.13 6.64
N GLY A 82 14.14 -5.16 6.46
CA GLY A 82 12.75 -5.05 6.06
C GLY A 82 11.94 -4.12 6.97
N ARG A 83 12.14 -4.17 8.29
CA ARG A 83 11.48 -3.30 9.26
C ARG A 83 11.85 -1.83 9.04
N PHE A 84 13.13 -1.55 8.84
CA PHE A 84 13.62 -0.22 8.55
C PHE A 84 13.04 0.33 7.24
N ILE A 85 13.18 -0.40 6.12
CA ILE A 85 12.73 0.10 4.81
C ILE A 85 11.20 0.26 4.73
N ARG A 86 10.42 -0.56 5.46
CA ARG A 86 8.95 -0.41 5.56
C ARG A 86 8.56 0.83 6.36
N ARG A 87 9.25 1.09 7.48
CA ARG A 87 8.99 2.27 8.32
C ARG A 87 9.09 3.57 7.52
N TYR A 88 10.07 3.66 6.63
CA TYR A 88 10.31 4.85 5.80
C TYR A 88 9.72 4.73 4.39
N LYS A 89 8.93 3.68 4.10
CA LYS A 89 8.34 3.41 2.78
C LYS A 89 9.37 3.28 1.64
N ILE A 90 10.63 3.04 1.97
CA ILE A 90 11.73 2.81 1.01
C ILE A 90 11.47 1.54 0.19
N ASP A 91 10.79 0.55 0.79
CA ASP A 91 10.42 -0.70 0.12
C ASP A 91 9.54 -0.48 -1.11
N GLU A 92 8.87 0.65 -1.22
CA GLU A 92 7.99 0.99 -2.36
C GLU A 92 8.69 1.78 -3.47
N LEU A 93 9.93 2.28 -3.27
CA LEU A 93 10.66 3.07 -4.28
C LEU A 93 10.84 2.34 -5.62
N PRO A 94 11.04 1.02 -5.70
CA PRO A 94 11.10 0.33 -6.99
C PRO A 94 9.84 0.46 -7.84
N GLN A 95 8.68 0.85 -7.27
CA GLN A 95 7.46 1.14 -8.03
C GLN A 95 7.61 2.35 -8.97
N LEU A 96 8.60 3.23 -8.76
CA LEU A 96 8.95 4.28 -9.73
C LEU A 96 9.25 3.68 -11.12
N TYR A 97 9.81 2.47 -11.17
CA TYR A 97 9.98 1.74 -12.42
C TYR A 97 8.64 1.33 -13.05
N ASN A 98 7.64 0.92 -12.25
CA ASN A 98 6.29 0.65 -12.77
C ASN A 98 5.63 1.94 -13.30
N VAL A 99 5.87 3.08 -12.64
CA VAL A 99 5.39 4.38 -13.13
C VAL A 99 6.04 4.72 -14.48
N LEU A 100 7.35 4.55 -14.59
CA LEU A 100 8.08 4.81 -15.83
C LEU A 100 7.59 3.92 -16.98
N ARG A 101 7.34 2.65 -16.72
CA ARG A 101 6.76 1.70 -17.71
C ARG A 101 5.33 2.08 -18.13
N GLY A 102 4.58 2.80 -17.29
CA GLY A 102 3.19 3.15 -17.54
C GLY A 102 2.16 2.18 -16.95
N ASP A 103 2.61 1.20 -16.17
CA ASP A 103 1.74 0.32 -15.39
C ASP A 103 1.03 1.10 -14.26
N MET A 104 1.74 2.10 -13.71
CA MET A 104 1.31 2.94 -12.59
C MET A 104 1.44 4.44 -12.88
N SER A 105 0.96 5.24 -11.94
CA SER A 105 1.14 6.70 -11.79
C SER A 105 1.74 7.00 -10.41
N ILE A 106 2.26 8.19 -10.20
CA ILE A 106 2.67 8.64 -8.85
C ILE A 106 1.44 8.67 -7.94
N VAL A 107 0.33 9.25 -8.41
CA VAL A 107 -0.92 9.38 -7.65
C VAL A 107 -2.03 8.59 -8.34
N GLY A 108 -2.72 7.76 -7.56
CA GLY A 108 -3.84 6.94 -8.01
C GLY A 108 -4.24 5.88 -6.97
N PRO A 109 -5.37 5.20 -7.14
CA PRO A 109 -5.78 4.11 -6.27
C PRO A 109 -4.69 3.05 -6.11
N ARG A 110 -4.47 2.57 -4.87
CA ARG A 110 -3.44 1.54 -4.62
C ARG A 110 -3.80 0.24 -5.34
N PRO A 111 -2.86 -0.39 -6.09
CA PRO A 111 -3.15 -1.63 -6.81
C PRO A 111 -3.35 -2.80 -5.85
N LEU A 112 -4.45 -3.51 -5.99
CA LEU A 112 -4.79 -4.68 -5.18
C LEU A 112 -4.44 -5.99 -5.89
N VAL A 113 -4.36 -7.07 -5.13
CA VAL A 113 -4.33 -8.43 -5.69
C VAL A 113 -5.71 -8.78 -6.25
N ARG A 114 -5.74 -9.65 -7.27
CA ARG A 114 -6.98 -10.01 -7.96
C ARG A 114 -8.06 -10.53 -7.01
N GLN A 115 -7.70 -11.36 -6.06
CA GLN A 115 -8.62 -11.87 -5.04
C GLN A 115 -9.34 -10.77 -4.24
N GLN A 116 -8.67 -9.65 -3.97
CA GLN A 116 -9.30 -8.51 -3.27
C GLN A 116 -10.23 -7.70 -4.17
N VAL A 117 -9.91 -7.57 -5.46
CA VAL A 117 -10.78 -6.90 -6.44
C VAL A 117 -12.04 -7.71 -6.68
N GLU A 118 -11.93 -9.03 -6.73
CA GLU A 118 -13.04 -9.96 -6.94
C GLU A 118 -14.03 -10.02 -5.75
N LEU A 119 -13.66 -9.52 -4.57
CA LEU A 119 -14.61 -9.35 -3.46
C LEU A 119 -15.65 -8.24 -3.70
N TYR A 120 -15.31 -7.24 -4.54
CA TYR A 120 -16.14 -6.06 -4.81
C TYR A 120 -16.06 -5.66 -6.29
N PRO A 121 -16.44 -6.54 -7.23
CA PRO A 121 -16.15 -6.35 -8.64
C PRO A 121 -16.81 -5.10 -9.22
N GLU A 122 -18.09 -4.84 -8.90
CA GLU A 122 -18.83 -3.67 -9.38
C GLU A 122 -18.24 -2.36 -8.87
N ASP A 123 -17.82 -2.33 -7.61
CA ASP A 123 -17.21 -1.16 -6.97
C ASP A 123 -15.84 -0.82 -7.56
N TYR A 124 -15.07 -1.85 -7.95
CA TYR A 124 -13.73 -1.65 -8.50
C TYR A 124 -13.72 -1.29 -9.98
N MET A 125 -14.76 -1.60 -10.76
CA MET A 125 -14.81 -1.24 -12.18
C MET A 125 -14.56 0.25 -12.44
N PRO A 126 -15.21 1.20 -11.75
CA PRO A 126 -14.90 2.63 -11.92
C PRO A 126 -13.48 2.98 -11.47
N ILE A 127 -12.98 2.37 -10.39
CA ILE A 127 -11.64 2.62 -9.85
C ILE A 127 -10.56 2.18 -10.83
N LEU A 128 -10.78 1.07 -11.55
CA LEU A 128 -9.86 0.53 -12.54
C LEU A 128 -9.85 1.32 -13.86
N SER A 129 -10.65 2.37 -14.02
CA SER A 129 -10.59 3.26 -15.18
C SER A 129 -9.32 4.10 -15.24
N VAL A 130 -8.65 4.31 -14.11
CA VAL A 130 -7.41 5.06 -13.98
C VAL A 130 -6.21 4.17 -13.67
N ARG A 131 -4.97 4.68 -13.88
CA ARG A 131 -3.77 3.96 -13.45
C ARG A 131 -3.70 3.90 -11.93
N PRO A 132 -3.32 2.76 -11.35
CA PRO A 132 -3.02 2.68 -9.92
C PRO A 132 -1.83 3.58 -9.57
N GLY A 133 -1.76 4.03 -8.31
CA GLY A 133 -0.74 4.95 -7.83
C GLY A 133 0.17 4.37 -6.74
N ILE A 134 1.31 5.03 -6.55
CA ILE A 134 2.18 4.81 -5.38
C ILE A 134 1.49 5.39 -4.14
N THR A 135 0.92 6.60 -4.28
CA THR A 135 0.12 7.24 -3.22
C THR A 135 -1.31 7.50 -3.65
N SER A 136 -2.22 7.59 -2.69
CA SER A 136 -3.65 7.86 -2.90
C SER A 136 -4.29 8.44 -1.63
N ASN A 137 -5.50 9.00 -1.74
CA ASN A 137 -6.31 9.38 -0.58
C ASN A 137 -6.43 8.23 0.42
N ALA A 138 -6.80 7.04 -0.04
CA ALA A 138 -6.95 5.87 0.81
C ALA A 138 -5.62 5.44 1.47
N SER A 139 -4.48 5.55 0.77
CA SER A 139 -3.16 5.21 1.33
C SER A 139 -2.69 6.21 2.37
N ILE A 140 -3.06 7.48 2.24
CA ILE A 140 -2.76 8.55 3.20
C ILE A 140 -3.64 8.37 4.43
N TYR A 141 -4.95 8.23 4.24
CA TYR A 141 -5.93 8.06 5.31
C TYR A 141 -5.62 6.79 6.15
N PHE A 142 -5.38 5.65 5.51
CA PHE A 142 -5.06 4.38 6.16
C PHE A 142 -3.55 4.11 6.30
N ARG A 143 -2.72 5.15 6.51
CA ARG A 143 -1.26 4.93 6.69
C ARG A 143 -0.92 4.09 7.92
N ASN A 144 -1.79 4.11 8.93
CA ASN A 144 -1.70 3.34 10.18
C ASN A 144 -2.44 1.98 10.13
N GLU A 145 -2.84 1.51 8.95
CA GLU A 145 -3.62 0.28 8.74
C GLU A 145 -3.07 -0.95 9.47
N SER A 146 -1.76 -1.19 9.36
CA SER A 146 -1.15 -2.35 10.05
C SER A 146 -1.30 -2.26 11.58
N LYS A 147 -1.22 -1.04 12.14
CA LYS A 147 -1.47 -0.80 13.57
C LYS A 147 -2.91 -1.07 13.92
N ILE A 148 -3.86 -0.55 13.14
CA ILE A 148 -5.30 -0.79 13.31
C ILE A 148 -5.59 -2.29 13.30
N LEU A 149 -5.11 -3.01 12.29
CA LEU A 149 -5.30 -4.46 12.16
C LEU A 149 -4.62 -5.26 13.28
N GLY A 150 -3.55 -4.74 13.86
CA GLY A 150 -2.89 -5.32 15.01
C GLY A 150 -3.72 -5.29 16.31
N MET A 151 -4.67 -4.34 16.41
CA MET A 151 -5.50 -4.11 17.61
C MET A 151 -6.75 -4.99 17.68
N VAL A 152 -7.16 -5.63 16.59
CA VAL A 152 -8.38 -6.45 16.51
C VAL A 152 -8.06 -7.94 16.49
N ASP A 153 -8.97 -8.76 17.00
CA ASP A 153 -8.83 -10.22 17.10
C ASP A 153 -9.04 -10.93 15.75
N HIS A 154 -9.92 -10.38 14.89
CA HIS A 154 -10.20 -10.88 13.54
C HIS A 154 -9.82 -9.86 12.46
N PRO A 155 -8.49 -9.63 12.18
CA PRO A 155 -8.02 -8.56 11.29
C PRO A 155 -8.49 -8.72 9.83
N GLU A 156 -8.63 -9.94 9.33
CA GLU A 156 -9.11 -10.17 7.95
C GLU A 156 -10.59 -9.78 7.79
N ARG A 157 -11.41 -10.09 8.79
CA ARG A 157 -12.82 -9.70 8.79
C ARG A 157 -12.98 -8.19 8.92
N TYR A 158 -12.25 -7.56 9.85
CA TYR A 158 -12.25 -6.11 10.04
C TYR A 158 -11.78 -5.39 8.77
N PHE A 159 -10.72 -5.90 8.13
CA PHE A 159 -10.24 -5.38 6.86
C PHE A 159 -11.34 -5.42 5.79
N LYS A 160 -12.03 -6.56 5.65
CA LYS A 160 -13.08 -6.74 4.64
C LYS A 160 -14.31 -5.89 4.95
N GLU A 161 -14.82 -5.89 6.17
CA GLU A 161 -16.11 -5.28 6.50
C GLU A 161 -16.02 -3.76 6.80
N VAL A 162 -14.86 -3.27 7.25
CA VAL A 162 -14.69 -1.85 7.66
C VAL A 162 -13.72 -1.11 6.75
N ILE A 163 -12.48 -1.60 6.60
CA ILE A 163 -11.44 -0.85 5.90
C ILE A 163 -11.69 -0.82 4.39
N MET A 164 -12.03 -1.95 3.77
CA MET A 164 -12.22 -2.03 2.31
C MET A 164 -13.35 -1.15 1.79
N PRO A 165 -14.55 -1.10 2.39
CA PRO A 165 -15.62 -0.19 1.95
C PRO A 165 -15.20 1.28 2.00
N GLN A 166 -14.49 1.69 3.06
CA GLN A 166 -13.99 3.06 3.18
C GLN A 166 -12.92 3.37 2.12
N LYS A 167 -11.99 2.45 1.87
CA LYS A 167 -11.00 2.59 0.80
C LYS A 167 -11.65 2.69 -0.58
N ILE A 168 -12.67 1.90 -0.84
CA ILE A 168 -13.45 1.95 -2.08
C ILE A 168 -14.08 3.34 -2.25
N LYS A 169 -14.74 3.85 -1.20
CA LYS A 169 -15.34 5.20 -1.19
C LYS A 169 -14.30 6.27 -1.54
N LEU A 170 -13.19 6.32 -0.80
CA LEU A 170 -12.10 7.27 -1.03
C LEU A 170 -11.50 7.17 -2.43
N ASN A 171 -11.36 5.97 -2.97
CA ASN A 171 -10.85 5.76 -4.32
C ASN A 171 -11.85 6.20 -5.40
N LYS A 172 -13.16 5.96 -5.21
CA LYS A 172 -14.20 6.47 -6.12
C LYS A 172 -14.24 8.00 -6.11
N GLU A 173 -14.16 8.63 -4.94
CA GLU A 173 -14.06 10.08 -4.80
C GLU A 173 -12.84 10.65 -5.54
N TYR A 174 -11.68 9.98 -5.42
CA TYR A 174 -10.49 10.38 -6.16
C TYR A 174 -10.73 10.30 -7.68
N VAL A 175 -11.30 9.21 -8.18
CA VAL A 175 -11.57 9.03 -9.62
C VAL A 175 -12.50 10.10 -10.15
N ALA A 176 -13.56 10.43 -9.40
CA ALA A 176 -14.54 11.46 -9.76
C ALA A 176 -13.93 12.88 -9.78
N ASN A 177 -12.97 13.15 -8.88
CA ASN A 177 -12.35 14.47 -8.69
C ASN A 177 -10.88 14.52 -9.16
N GLN A 178 -10.49 13.66 -10.11
CA GLN A 178 -9.12 13.60 -10.59
C GLN A 178 -8.71 14.92 -11.26
N SER A 179 -7.71 15.58 -10.72
CA SER A 179 -7.10 16.77 -11.29
C SER A 179 -5.61 16.84 -10.96
N PHE A 180 -4.85 17.60 -11.75
CA PHE A 180 -3.42 17.79 -11.50
C PHE A 180 -3.17 18.43 -10.13
N TRP A 181 -3.96 19.41 -9.74
CA TRP A 181 -3.81 20.08 -8.44
C TRP A 181 -4.15 19.18 -7.26
N ASN A 182 -5.16 18.31 -7.41
CA ASN A 182 -5.47 17.29 -6.40
C ASN A 182 -4.31 16.30 -6.25
N ASP A 183 -3.69 15.88 -7.36
CA ASP A 183 -2.49 15.03 -7.33
C ASP A 183 -1.33 15.70 -6.58
N MET A 184 -1.06 16.99 -6.83
CA MET A 184 -0.02 17.75 -6.13
C MET A 184 -0.31 17.85 -4.62
N ARG A 185 -1.57 18.08 -4.25
CA ARG A 185 -2.00 18.08 -2.85
C ARG A 185 -1.73 16.73 -2.18
N LEU A 186 -2.07 15.62 -2.84
CA LEU A 186 -1.84 14.27 -2.30
C LEU A 186 -0.35 13.93 -2.16
N ILE A 187 0.48 14.36 -3.11
CA ILE A 187 1.94 14.25 -2.98
C ILE A 187 2.42 15.04 -1.76
N GLY A 188 1.94 16.28 -1.58
CA GLY A 188 2.25 17.09 -0.42
C GLY A 188 1.87 16.41 0.91
N HIS A 189 0.67 15.82 1.01
CA HIS A 189 0.23 15.08 2.20
C HIS A 189 1.02 13.79 2.43
N THR A 190 1.55 13.19 1.38
CA THR A 190 2.43 12.01 1.50
C THR A 190 3.79 12.38 2.08
N LEU A 191 4.37 13.50 1.62
CA LEU A 191 5.67 13.98 2.08
C LEU A 191 5.61 14.67 3.46
N PHE A 192 4.49 15.35 3.74
CA PHE A 192 4.25 16.10 4.99
C PHE A 192 3.02 15.54 5.72
N PRO A 193 3.14 14.38 6.37
CA PRO A 193 2.01 13.65 6.96
C PRO A 193 1.25 14.40 8.05
N CYS A 194 1.90 15.31 8.78
CA CYS A 194 1.27 16.09 9.84
C CYS A 194 0.09 16.99 9.40
N ARG A 195 -0.13 17.11 8.07
CA ARG A 195 -1.23 17.89 7.49
C ARG A 195 -2.36 17.02 6.93
N ALA A 196 -2.23 15.71 7.02
CA ALA A 196 -3.21 14.78 6.49
C ALA A 196 -4.08 14.19 7.60
N GLU A 197 -5.37 14.06 7.32
CA GLU A 197 -6.29 13.31 8.17
C GLU A 197 -5.96 11.81 8.08
N GLU A 198 -5.90 11.14 9.23
CA GLU A 198 -5.65 9.71 9.34
C GLU A 198 -6.90 8.97 9.86
N ALA A 199 -7.04 7.71 9.46
CA ALA A 199 -8.09 6.85 9.99
C ALA A 199 -7.97 6.76 11.52
N PRO A 200 -9.07 6.97 12.26
CA PRO A 200 -9.08 6.85 13.70
C PRO A 200 -8.70 5.42 14.12
N LEU A 201 -8.15 5.28 15.31
CA LEU A 201 -7.97 3.97 15.91
C LEU A 201 -9.35 3.36 16.21
N PRO A 202 -9.50 2.03 16.09
CA PRO A 202 -10.78 1.39 16.28
C PRO A 202 -11.26 1.52 17.74
N HIS A 203 -12.54 1.82 17.90
CA HIS A 203 -13.25 1.84 19.19
C HIS A 203 -14.21 0.66 19.26
N ALA A 204 -14.54 0.22 20.48
CA ALA A 204 -15.42 -0.94 20.69
C ALA A 204 -16.80 -0.78 20.04
N GLU A 205 -17.30 0.46 19.99
CA GLU A 205 -18.61 0.82 19.41
C GLU A 205 -18.64 0.68 17.87
N ASP A 206 -17.48 0.75 17.21
CA ASP A 206 -17.36 0.69 15.76
C ASP A 206 -17.05 -0.73 15.25
N MET A 207 -17.08 -1.74 16.13
CA MET A 207 -16.72 -3.10 15.76
C MET A 207 -17.85 -3.82 15.04
N PRO A 208 -17.55 -4.52 13.92
CA PRO A 208 -18.49 -5.47 13.34
C PRO A 208 -18.87 -6.57 14.35
N GLU A 209 -20.04 -7.15 14.17
CA GLU A 209 -20.50 -8.26 15.02
C GLU A 209 -19.46 -9.40 15.05
N GLY A 210 -19.05 -9.81 16.25
CA GLY A 210 -18.06 -10.87 16.46
C GLY A 210 -16.60 -10.46 16.29
N VAL A 211 -16.29 -9.17 16.06
CA VAL A 211 -14.93 -8.63 16.11
C VAL A 211 -14.71 -7.84 17.39
N ARG A 212 -13.58 -8.04 18.09
CA ARG A 212 -13.28 -7.39 19.38
C ARG A 212 -11.89 -6.77 19.38
N LEU A 213 -11.69 -5.78 20.22
CA LEU A 213 -10.36 -5.25 20.49
C LEU A 213 -9.57 -6.23 21.36
N LYS A 214 -8.31 -6.48 21.02
CA LYS A 214 -7.44 -7.39 21.79
C LYS A 214 -7.24 -6.98 23.25
N ARG A 215 -7.23 -5.66 23.54
CA ARG A 215 -7.14 -5.15 24.92
C ARG A 215 -8.33 -5.57 25.77
N ASP A 216 -9.52 -5.70 25.18
CA ASP A 216 -10.74 -6.06 25.89
C ASP A 216 -10.81 -7.56 26.14
N LEU A 217 -10.08 -8.38 25.36
CA LEU A 217 -9.91 -9.81 25.59
C LEU A 217 -8.90 -10.13 26.69
N ALA A 218 -7.93 -9.26 26.94
CA ALA A 218 -6.94 -9.41 28.01
C ALA A 218 -7.46 -8.96 29.39
N ALA A 219 -8.62 -8.28 29.44
CA ALA A 219 -9.25 -7.80 30.66
C ALA A 219 -10.33 -8.74 31.23
N ASN A 220 -10.66 -9.83 30.51
CA ASN A 220 -11.57 -10.93 30.93
C ASN A 220 -10.75 -12.20 31.16
#